data_c23cc4d897127d2b5faa4d5716f651c3
#
_entry.id   c23cc4d897127d2b5faa4d5716f651c3
#
_cell.length_a   1.000
_cell.length_b   1.000
_cell.length_c   1.000
_cell.angle_alpha   90.00
_cell.angle_beta   90.00
_cell.angle_gamma   90.00
#
_symmetry.space_group_name_H-M   'P 1'
#
loop_
_entity.id
_entity.type
_entity.pdbx_description
1 polymer ?
#
loop_
_entity_poly.entity_id
_entity_poly.type
_entity_poly.pdbx_seq_one_letter_code
_entity_poly.pdbx_strand_id
1 'polypeptide(L)'
;MNGSTPCLQAPPVQNSGCAAGCAGKFNCLLAVGLRVAAMVLGCVLLAACSIKRMAVNRLGDALASGGSVFASDDDPELVKAALPFSLKLMESLLAENPRHQGLLFAAASGFTQYAFAFVQQDADELEEKDLAAAEAVRVRARKLYLRARDYGLRGLEAAHPGFGDALRKKPREAVRQAVRKDVRLLYWTAVSWAAAISISKDQPELVADQIIVESLIDRALELDEGFDCGAIHAFLINYEMARPSSGAQAEARARRHFERAIELSKGRLAGPYVSLAEAVCVPAQKKDEFKKLLEQALAINPDVAPESRLVNLVMQRRARWLMGKMDDLFFNSNEK
;
A
#
# COMPACT_ATOMS: atom_id res chain seq x y z
N MET A 1 78.71 41.50 84.11
CA MET A 1 79.68 40.37 84.32
C MET A 1 79.28 39.27 83.41
N ASN A 2 80.17 38.87 82.51
CA ASN A 2 80.21 37.66 81.69
C ASN A 2 79.04 37.40 80.77
N GLY A 3 79.06 37.50 79.49
CA GLY A 3 80.09 37.21 78.50
C GLY A 3 79.93 35.81 77.96
N SER A 4 79.37 35.61 76.81
CA SER A 4 79.74 34.53 75.87
C SER A 4 78.91 34.60 74.60
N THR A 5 79.58 34.76 73.49
CA THR A 5 79.12 34.90 72.12
C THR A 5 78.62 33.58 71.54
N PRO A 6 77.71 33.57 70.62
CA PRO A 6 77.17 32.34 70.01
C PRO A 6 77.87 31.94 68.70
N CYS A 7 77.86 30.63 68.41
CA CYS A 7 78.22 30.04 67.12
C CYS A 7 77.10 30.14 66.10
N LEU A 8 77.47 30.59 64.92
CA LEU A 8 76.67 30.52 63.70
C LEU A 8 76.54 29.09 63.21
N GLN A 9 75.34 28.61 63.11
CA GLN A 9 74.98 27.40 62.33
C GLN A 9 74.31 27.84 61.05
N ALA A 10 74.80 27.34 59.91
CA ALA A 10 74.27 27.51 58.59
C ALA A 10 73.04 26.61 58.42
N PRO A 11 72.02 27.07 57.65
CA PRO A 11 70.80 26.32 57.40
C PRO A 11 71.00 25.18 56.35
N PRO A 12 70.27 24.08 56.43
CA PRO A 12 70.35 22.98 55.44
C PRO A 12 69.68 23.36 54.13
N VAL A 13 70.33 22.99 53.02
CA VAL A 13 69.81 23.09 51.65
C VAL A 13 68.71 22.08 51.49
N GLN A 14 67.48 22.55 51.30
CA GLN A 14 66.35 21.75 50.89
C GLN A 14 66.40 21.54 49.37
N ASN A 15 66.73 20.35 48.93
CA ASN A 15 66.53 19.84 47.59
C ASN A 15 65.02 19.51 47.42
N SER A 16 64.25 20.46 46.98
CA SER A 16 62.84 20.22 46.56
C SER A 16 62.78 19.71 45.12
N GLY A 17 62.50 18.40 45.02
CA GLY A 17 62.38 17.69 43.75
C GLY A 17 61.34 18.25 42.83
N CYS A 18 61.78 18.62 41.63
CA CYS A 18 60.95 18.91 40.43
C CYS A 18 60.66 17.62 39.66
N ALA A 19 59.98 16.65 40.25
CA ALA A 19 59.63 15.42 39.57
C ALA A 19 58.11 15.10 39.53
N ALA A 20 57.27 15.88 40.21
CA ALA A 20 55.83 15.58 40.28
C ALA A 20 54.97 16.29 39.23
N GLY A 21 55.54 17.22 38.43
CA GLY A 21 54.79 18.04 37.46
C GLY A 21 54.54 17.42 36.08
N CYS A 22 55.35 16.44 35.64
CA CYS A 22 55.23 15.88 34.28
C CYS A 22 54.23 14.71 34.17
N ALA A 23 54.10 13.89 35.22
CA ALA A 23 53.14 12.74 35.16
C ALA A 23 51.66 13.16 35.12
N GLY A 24 51.32 14.26 35.81
CA GLY A 24 49.94 14.79 35.79
C GLY A 24 49.51 15.39 34.46
N LYS A 25 50.42 16.02 33.72
CA LYS A 25 50.15 16.59 32.41
C LYS A 25 50.00 15.51 31.32
N PHE A 26 50.76 14.42 31.41
CA PHE A 26 50.66 13.30 30.47
C PHE A 26 49.36 12.52 30.62
N ASN A 27 48.91 12.27 31.86
CA ASN A 27 47.63 11.62 32.12
C ASN A 27 46.42 12.51 31.71
N CYS A 28 46.53 13.83 31.85
CA CYS A 28 45.49 14.76 31.42
C CYS A 28 45.36 14.82 29.87
N LEU A 29 46.50 14.83 29.15
CA LEU A 29 46.53 14.78 27.68
C LEU A 29 45.98 13.46 27.13
N LEU A 30 46.31 12.33 27.76
CA LEU A 30 45.80 10.99 27.41
C LEU A 30 44.30 10.90 27.64
N ALA A 31 43.77 11.44 28.75
CA ALA A 31 42.34 11.46 29.06
C ALA A 31 41.56 12.36 28.11
N VAL A 32 42.11 13.50 27.69
CA VAL A 32 41.50 14.38 26.69
C VAL A 32 41.50 13.71 25.31
N GLY A 33 42.59 13.06 24.90
CA GLY A 33 42.72 12.34 23.66
C GLY A 33 41.70 11.18 23.58
N LEU A 34 41.49 10.43 24.65
CA LEU A 34 40.50 9.34 24.72
C LEU A 34 39.07 9.86 24.62
N ARG A 35 38.76 10.99 25.25
CA ARG A 35 37.43 11.64 25.14
C ARG A 35 37.14 12.15 23.74
N VAL A 36 38.13 12.77 23.09
CA VAL A 36 38.01 13.22 21.70
C VAL A 36 37.84 12.05 20.75
N ALA A 37 38.62 10.97 20.91
CA ALA A 37 38.47 9.75 20.11
C ALA A 37 37.09 9.10 20.30
N ALA A 38 36.58 9.02 21.54
CA ALA A 38 35.23 8.51 21.82
C ALA A 38 34.13 9.39 21.20
N MET A 39 34.31 10.73 21.23
CA MET A 39 33.38 11.66 20.62
C MET A 39 33.38 11.55 19.09
N VAL A 40 34.54 11.45 18.46
CA VAL A 40 34.67 11.24 17.00
C VAL A 40 34.08 9.89 16.59
N LEU A 41 34.34 8.82 17.35
CA LEU A 41 33.77 7.50 17.11
C LEU A 41 32.24 7.53 17.23
N GLY A 42 31.70 8.22 18.24
CA GLY A 42 30.27 8.46 18.40
C GLY A 42 29.64 9.22 17.23
N CYS A 43 30.32 10.28 16.77
CA CYS A 43 29.87 11.04 15.56
C CYS A 43 29.92 10.20 14.30
N VAL A 44 30.92 9.36 14.11
CA VAL A 44 31.01 8.45 12.93
C VAL A 44 29.93 7.39 12.96
N LEU A 45 29.62 6.81 14.13
CA LEU A 45 28.52 5.83 14.27
C LEU A 45 27.15 6.46 14.02
N LEU A 46 26.91 7.67 14.51
CA LEU A 46 25.68 8.42 14.24
C LEU A 46 25.54 8.80 12.76
N ALA A 47 26.64 9.20 12.11
CA ALA A 47 26.66 9.50 10.69
C ALA A 47 26.39 8.25 9.82
N ALA A 48 26.92 7.09 10.17
CA ALA A 48 26.71 5.83 9.46
C ALA A 48 25.21 5.41 9.49
N CYS A 49 24.54 5.54 10.64
CA CYS A 49 23.10 5.28 10.76
C CYS A 49 22.27 6.26 9.91
N SER A 50 22.66 7.52 9.84
CA SER A 50 22.00 8.55 9.04
C SER A 50 22.11 8.26 7.53
N ILE A 51 23.30 7.87 7.06
CA ILE A 51 23.56 7.55 5.64
C ILE A 51 22.77 6.31 5.21
N LYS A 52 22.76 5.23 6.02
CA LYS A 52 21.95 4.04 5.74
C LYS A 52 20.47 4.40 5.59
N ARG A 53 19.94 5.17 6.53
CA ARG A 53 18.53 5.57 6.51
C ARG A 53 18.18 6.45 5.30
N MET A 54 19.08 7.35 4.92
CA MET A 54 18.93 8.19 3.74
C MET A 54 18.93 7.35 2.46
N ALA A 55 19.83 6.37 2.33
CA ALA A 55 19.89 5.48 1.19
C ALA A 55 18.63 4.63 1.06
N VAL A 56 18.14 4.06 2.18
CA VAL A 56 16.89 3.30 2.24
C VAL A 56 15.69 4.17 1.82
N ASN A 57 15.62 5.42 2.29
CA ASN A 57 14.55 6.34 1.92
C ASN A 57 14.59 6.68 0.42
N ARG A 58 15.75 6.99 -0.15
CA ARG A 58 15.88 7.28 -1.58
C ARG A 58 15.50 6.10 -2.46
N LEU A 59 15.95 4.90 -2.10
CA LEU A 59 15.55 3.69 -2.81
C LEU A 59 14.06 3.42 -2.65
N GLY A 60 13.52 3.64 -1.45
CA GLY A 60 12.09 3.54 -1.17
C GLY A 60 11.25 4.52 -1.98
N ASP A 61 11.68 5.78 -2.11
CA ASP A 61 11.01 6.78 -2.94
C ASP A 61 11.07 6.39 -4.42
N ALA A 62 12.20 5.90 -4.91
CA ALA A 62 12.34 5.45 -6.29
C ALA A 62 11.41 4.25 -6.60
N LEU A 63 11.33 3.27 -5.71
CA LEU A 63 10.42 2.12 -5.86
C LEU A 63 8.95 2.54 -5.73
N ALA A 64 8.63 3.45 -4.83
CA ALA A 64 7.28 3.97 -4.67
C ALA A 64 6.79 4.77 -5.89
N SER A 65 7.70 5.40 -6.62
CA SER A 65 7.42 6.12 -7.87
C SER A 65 7.50 5.25 -9.13
N GLY A 66 8.08 4.05 -9.03
CA GLY A 66 8.30 3.13 -10.16
C GLY A 66 7.04 2.47 -10.72
N GLY A 67 5.85 2.70 -10.11
CA GLY A 67 4.58 2.12 -10.56
C GLY A 67 4.21 2.45 -12.00
N SER A 68 4.71 3.56 -12.55
CA SER A 68 4.45 3.95 -13.94
C SER A 68 5.07 2.98 -14.96
N VAL A 69 6.20 2.36 -14.65
CA VAL A 69 6.85 1.39 -15.54
C VAL A 69 6.00 0.13 -15.68
N PHE A 70 5.47 -0.41 -14.58
CA PHE A 70 4.56 -1.53 -14.61
C PHE A 70 3.21 -1.18 -15.27
N ALA A 71 2.67 0.02 -14.99
CA ALA A 71 1.39 0.44 -15.54
C ALA A 71 1.42 0.61 -17.07
N SER A 72 2.58 0.98 -17.63
CA SER A 72 2.77 1.18 -19.08
C SER A 72 3.27 -0.05 -19.84
N ASP A 73 3.50 -1.16 -19.15
CA ASP A 73 3.99 -2.40 -19.75
C ASP A 73 2.91 -3.04 -20.63
N ASP A 74 3.33 -3.64 -21.75
CA ASP A 74 2.47 -4.35 -22.69
C ASP A 74 2.54 -5.88 -22.55
N ASP A 75 3.38 -6.39 -21.63
CA ASP A 75 3.51 -7.80 -21.31
C ASP A 75 3.02 -8.12 -19.87
N PRO A 76 1.71 -8.42 -19.67
CA PRO A 76 1.18 -8.80 -18.37
C PRO A 76 1.85 -10.02 -17.74
N GLU A 77 2.38 -10.96 -18.53
CA GLU A 77 3.05 -12.15 -17.98
C GLU A 77 4.44 -11.81 -17.44
N LEU A 78 5.18 -10.91 -18.09
CA LEU A 78 6.43 -10.37 -17.56
C LEU A 78 6.19 -9.63 -16.24
N VAL A 79 5.16 -8.78 -16.20
CA VAL A 79 4.76 -8.05 -14.99
C VAL A 79 4.35 -9.01 -13.87
N LYS A 80 3.56 -10.05 -14.19
CA LYS A 80 3.16 -11.11 -13.25
C LYS A 80 4.37 -11.79 -12.59
N ALA A 81 5.41 -12.04 -13.38
CA ALA A 81 6.65 -12.69 -12.90
C ALA A 81 7.51 -11.73 -12.06
N ALA A 82 7.60 -10.45 -12.43
CA ALA A 82 8.49 -9.45 -11.80
C ALA A 82 7.93 -8.84 -10.51
N LEU A 83 6.61 -8.62 -10.45
CA LEU A 83 5.96 -7.95 -9.30
C LEU A 83 6.24 -8.61 -7.95
N PRO A 84 6.20 -9.96 -7.78
CA PRO A 84 6.48 -10.59 -6.49
C PRO A 84 7.83 -10.21 -5.90
N PHE A 85 8.89 -10.13 -6.72
CA PHE A 85 10.20 -9.70 -6.27
C PHE A 85 10.17 -8.23 -5.81
N SER A 86 9.57 -7.34 -6.59
CA SER A 86 9.46 -5.92 -6.26
C SER A 86 8.70 -5.71 -4.95
N LEU A 87 7.60 -6.44 -4.75
CA LEU A 87 6.81 -6.38 -3.51
C LEU A 87 7.61 -6.87 -2.30
N LYS A 88 8.40 -7.95 -2.45
CA LYS A 88 9.27 -8.45 -1.38
C LYS A 88 10.42 -7.48 -1.07
N LEU A 89 10.95 -6.80 -2.08
CA LEU A 89 11.95 -5.76 -1.86
C LEU A 89 11.37 -4.58 -1.08
N MET A 90 10.15 -4.13 -1.42
CA MET A 90 9.44 -3.09 -0.67
C MET A 90 9.24 -3.50 0.80
N GLU A 91 8.85 -4.75 1.08
CA GLU A 91 8.73 -5.28 2.44
C GLU A 91 10.05 -5.25 3.21
N SER A 92 11.17 -5.60 2.54
CA SER A 92 12.50 -5.56 3.16
C SER A 92 12.91 -4.12 3.54
N LEU A 93 12.60 -3.15 2.68
CA LEU A 93 12.85 -1.73 2.98
C LEU A 93 11.91 -1.20 4.08
N LEU A 94 10.66 -1.69 4.14
CA LEU A 94 9.73 -1.36 5.21
C LEU A 94 10.11 -1.97 6.56
N ALA A 95 10.91 -3.03 6.59
CA ALA A 95 11.51 -3.55 7.83
C ALA A 95 12.55 -2.57 8.40
N GLU A 96 13.31 -1.88 7.54
CA GLU A 96 14.30 -0.87 7.94
C GLU A 96 13.65 0.51 8.25
N ASN A 97 12.58 0.88 7.52
CA ASN A 97 11.82 2.09 7.78
C ASN A 97 10.31 1.82 7.77
N PRO A 98 9.74 1.34 8.90
CA PRO A 98 8.34 0.90 8.99
C PRO A 98 7.27 1.97 8.75
N ARG A 99 7.66 3.26 8.77
CA ARG A 99 6.74 4.41 8.61
C ARG A 99 6.91 5.14 7.28
N HIS A 100 7.65 4.58 6.33
CA HIS A 100 7.88 5.20 5.03
C HIS A 100 6.60 5.22 4.19
N GLN A 101 5.91 6.36 4.14
CA GLN A 101 4.58 6.49 3.57
C GLN A 101 4.50 6.08 2.09
N GLY A 102 5.51 6.43 1.29
CA GLY A 102 5.58 6.05 -0.13
C GLY A 102 5.60 4.52 -0.32
N LEU A 103 6.43 3.81 0.46
CA LEU A 103 6.51 2.34 0.40
C LEU A 103 5.24 1.67 0.94
N LEU A 104 4.63 2.22 2.01
CA LEU A 104 3.37 1.70 2.55
C LEU A 104 2.24 1.81 1.51
N PHE A 105 2.16 2.96 0.82
CA PHE A 105 1.24 3.12 -0.30
C PHE A 105 1.54 2.15 -1.46
N ALA A 106 2.80 2.06 -1.90
CA ALA A 106 3.20 1.19 -3.00
C ALA A 106 2.95 -0.29 -2.69
N ALA A 107 3.20 -0.72 -1.43
CA ALA A 107 2.87 -2.08 -0.99
C ALA A 107 1.37 -2.33 -0.96
N ALA A 108 0.56 -1.39 -0.43
CA ALA A 108 -0.90 -1.53 -0.40
C ALA A 108 -1.48 -1.63 -1.81
N SER A 109 -1.11 -0.72 -2.71
CA SER A 109 -1.58 -0.76 -4.10
C SER A 109 -1.04 -1.96 -4.87
N GLY A 110 0.26 -2.24 -4.76
CA GLY A 110 0.91 -3.30 -5.52
C GLY A 110 0.43 -4.70 -5.13
N PHE A 111 0.30 -5.02 -3.83
CA PHE A 111 -0.28 -6.30 -3.40
C PHE A 111 -1.74 -6.45 -3.82
N THR A 112 -2.54 -5.37 -3.78
CA THR A 112 -3.93 -5.40 -4.23
C THR A 112 -4.03 -5.70 -5.72
N GLN A 113 -3.27 -4.96 -6.54
CA GLN A 113 -3.29 -5.13 -7.99
C GLN A 113 -2.77 -6.51 -8.41
N TYR A 114 -1.67 -6.98 -7.80
CA TYR A 114 -1.15 -8.33 -8.06
C TYR A 114 -2.16 -9.41 -7.69
N ALA A 115 -2.80 -9.28 -6.53
CA ALA A 115 -3.79 -10.25 -6.08
C ALA A 115 -4.99 -10.32 -7.04
N PHE A 116 -5.49 -9.16 -7.50
CA PHE A 116 -6.61 -9.08 -8.43
C PHE A 116 -6.26 -9.57 -9.82
N ALA A 117 -5.24 -8.97 -10.44
CA ALA A 117 -4.93 -9.17 -11.85
C ALA A 117 -4.43 -10.58 -12.19
N PHE A 118 -3.72 -11.20 -11.24
CA PHE A 118 -2.99 -12.44 -11.54
C PHE A 118 -3.40 -13.61 -10.65
N VAL A 119 -3.73 -13.37 -9.36
CA VAL A 119 -4.02 -14.49 -8.47
C VAL A 119 -5.50 -14.82 -8.44
N GLN A 120 -6.37 -13.83 -8.23
CA GLN A 120 -7.81 -14.05 -8.20
C GLN A 120 -8.34 -14.42 -9.59
N GLN A 121 -7.91 -13.73 -10.64
CA GLN A 121 -8.34 -14.03 -12.00
C GLN A 121 -7.93 -15.44 -12.43
N ASP A 122 -6.71 -15.88 -12.09
CA ASP A 122 -6.28 -17.28 -12.34
C ASP A 122 -7.18 -18.28 -11.59
N ALA A 123 -7.60 -17.96 -10.35
CA ALA A 123 -8.53 -18.80 -9.59
C ALA A 123 -9.90 -18.89 -10.26
N ASP A 124 -10.45 -17.75 -10.73
CA ASP A 124 -11.74 -17.70 -11.39
C ASP A 124 -11.73 -18.49 -12.71
N GLU A 125 -10.64 -18.41 -13.48
CA GLU A 125 -10.46 -19.16 -14.73
C GLU A 125 -10.22 -20.66 -14.50
N LEU A 126 -9.74 -21.06 -13.31
CA LEU A 126 -9.46 -22.44 -12.95
C LEU A 126 -10.69 -23.17 -12.38
N GLU A 127 -11.67 -22.45 -11.86
CA GLU A 127 -12.78 -22.97 -11.04
C GLU A 127 -13.53 -24.13 -11.69
N GLU A 128 -13.84 -24.04 -12.98
CA GLU A 128 -14.57 -25.09 -13.70
C GLU A 128 -13.75 -26.36 -13.95
N LYS A 129 -12.42 -26.20 -14.01
CA LYS A 129 -11.51 -27.31 -14.32
C LYS A 129 -11.10 -28.04 -13.06
N ASP A 130 -10.86 -27.30 -11.97
CA ASP A 130 -10.39 -27.80 -10.69
C ASP A 130 -10.81 -26.87 -9.56
N LEU A 131 -11.95 -27.14 -8.98
CA LEU A 131 -12.50 -26.34 -7.86
C LEU A 131 -11.56 -26.32 -6.65
N ALA A 132 -10.91 -27.43 -6.32
CA ALA A 132 -10.02 -27.49 -5.17
C ALA A 132 -8.77 -26.66 -5.36
N ALA A 133 -8.17 -26.71 -6.56
CA ALA A 133 -7.04 -25.84 -6.91
C ALA A 133 -7.46 -24.37 -6.97
N ALA A 134 -8.63 -24.04 -7.52
CA ALA A 134 -9.16 -22.69 -7.54
C ALA A 134 -9.31 -22.13 -6.13
N GLU A 135 -9.86 -22.92 -5.19
CA GLU A 135 -10.02 -22.51 -3.79
C GLU A 135 -8.65 -22.28 -3.10
N ALA A 136 -7.67 -23.13 -3.34
CA ALA A 136 -6.32 -22.92 -2.82
C ALA A 136 -5.71 -21.59 -3.31
N VAL A 137 -5.95 -21.23 -4.58
CA VAL A 137 -5.51 -19.95 -5.16
C VAL A 137 -6.31 -18.78 -4.58
N ARG A 138 -7.63 -18.91 -4.34
CA ARG A 138 -8.44 -17.89 -3.64
C ARG A 138 -7.96 -17.62 -2.22
N VAL A 139 -7.62 -18.67 -1.47
CA VAL A 139 -7.01 -18.52 -0.14
C VAL A 139 -5.72 -17.71 -0.21
N ARG A 140 -4.90 -17.93 -1.24
CA ARG A 140 -3.68 -17.11 -1.49
C ARG A 140 -4.05 -15.67 -1.81
N ALA A 141 -5.01 -15.42 -2.69
CA ALA A 141 -5.49 -14.07 -3.03
C ALA A 141 -5.96 -13.32 -1.79
N ARG A 142 -6.77 -13.96 -0.93
CA ARG A 142 -7.23 -13.40 0.35
C ARG A 142 -6.08 -12.96 1.24
N LYS A 143 -5.05 -13.79 1.40
CA LYS A 143 -3.87 -13.44 2.21
C LYS A 143 -3.13 -12.22 1.65
N LEU A 144 -3.06 -12.06 0.34
CA LEU A 144 -2.43 -10.91 -0.32
C LEU A 144 -3.26 -9.64 -0.14
N TYR A 145 -4.58 -9.71 -0.26
CA TYR A 145 -5.48 -8.59 0.00
C TYR A 145 -5.42 -8.11 1.46
N LEU A 146 -5.42 -9.04 2.42
CA LEU A 146 -5.29 -8.69 3.84
C LEU A 146 -3.92 -8.06 4.14
N ARG A 147 -2.86 -8.56 3.50
CA ARG A 147 -1.52 -7.94 3.58
C ARG A 147 -1.52 -6.52 3.02
N ALA A 148 -2.17 -6.29 1.88
CA ALA A 148 -2.32 -4.97 1.27
C ALA A 148 -3.08 -4.01 2.20
N ARG A 149 -4.21 -4.45 2.77
CA ARG A 149 -5.00 -3.72 3.77
C ARG A 149 -4.11 -3.28 4.95
N ASP A 150 -3.32 -4.20 5.48
CA ASP A 150 -2.47 -3.93 6.65
C ASP A 150 -1.39 -2.87 6.33
N TYR A 151 -0.84 -2.86 5.11
CA TYR A 151 0.06 -1.79 4.66
C TYR A 151 -0.68 -0.46 4.52
N GLY A 152 -1.88 -0.46 3.98
CA GLY A 152 -2.72 0.73 3.88
C GLY A 152 -3.06 1.31 5.26
N LEU A 153 -3.48 0.47 6.21
CA LEU A 153 -3.76 0.87 7.59
C LEU A 153 -2.50 1.43 8.29
N ARG A 154 -1.34 0.80 8.11
CA ARG A 154 -0.07 1.31 8.63
C ARG A 154 0.29 2.67 8.02
N GLY A 155 -0.02 2.90 6.75
CA GLY A 155 0.17 4.19 6.10
C GLY A 155 -0.70 5.29 6.69
N LEU A 156 -1.98 4.99 6.92
CA LEU A 156 -2.92 5.90 7.59
C LEU A 156 -2.53 6.16 9.06
N GLU A 157 -2.10 5.12 9.79
CA GLU A 157 -1.59 5.25 11.16
C GLU A 157 -0.31 6.08 11.23
N ALA A 158 0.58 5.97 10.24
CA ALA A 158 1.79 6.78 10.17
C ALA A 158 1.49 8.26 9.91
N ALA A 159 0.40 8.57 9.19
CA ALA A 159 -0.08 9.92 8.94
C ALA A 159 -0.90 10.50 10.11
N HIS A 160 -1.70 9.66 10.75
CA HIS A 160 -2.64 10.02 11.80
C HIS A 160 -2.52 9.03 12.97
N PRO A 161 -1.67 9.30 13.98
CA PRO A 161 -1.47 8.40 15.12
C PRO A 161 -2.78 8.12 15.86
N GLY A 162 -3.06 6.83 16.11
CA GLY A 162 -4.31 6.35 16.72
C GLY A 162 -5.46 6.13 15.74
N PHE A 163 -5.21 6.28 14.42
CA PHE A 163 -6.23 6.10 13.39
C PHE A 163 -6.82 4.68 13.39
N GLY A 164 -5.98 3.66 13.51
CA GLY A 164 -6.42 2.27 13.49
C GLY A 164 -7.38 1.92 14.63
N ASP A 165 -7.11 2.39 15.83
CA ASP A 165 -7.98 2.18 17.00
C ASP A 165 -9.29 2.99 16.88
N ALA A 166 -9.21 4.22 16.40
CA ALA A 166 -10.39 5.05 16.16
C ALA A 166 -11.29 4.43 15.07
N LEU A 167 -10.68 3.90 14.00
CA LEU A 167 -11.38 3.27 12.88
C LEU A 167 -12.19 2.04 13.32
N ARG A 168 -11.65 1.21 14.23
CA ARG A 168 -12.37 0.06 14.76
C ARG A 168 -13.55 0.44 15.67
N LYS A 169 -13.38 1.50 16.45
CA LYS A 169 -14.41 1.94 17.42
C LYS A 169 -15.53 2.75 16.76
N LYS A 170 -15.16 3.70 15.89
CA LYS A 170 -16.07 4.67 15.27
C LYS A 170 -15.61 4.99 13.84
N PRO A 171 -15.82 4.10 12.86
CA PRO A 171 -15.28 4.23 11.51
C PRO A 171 -15.59 5.57 10.85
N ARG A 172 -16.87 6.00 10.86
CA ARG A 172 -17.32 7.24 10.23
C ARG A 172 -16.74 8.51 10.85
N GLU A 173 -16.42 8.48 12.16
CA GLU A 173 -15.77 9.61 12.85
C GLU A 173 -14.26 9.60 12.55
N ALA A 174 -13.64 8.43 12.61
CA ALA A 174 -12.20 8.27 12.42
C ALA A 174 -11.72 8.77 11.05
N VAL A 175 -12.45 8.46 9.97
CA VAL A 175 -12.07 8.86 8.62
C VAL A 175 -12.09 10.37 8.39
N ARG A 176 -12.77 11.15 9.25
CA ARG A 176 -12.78 12.62 9.16
C ARG A 176 -11.40 13.26 9.39
N GLN A 177 -10.48 12.55 10.03
CA GLN A 177 -9.10 13.00 10.21
C GLN A 177 -8.32 13.01 8.88
N ALA A 178 -8.72 12.18 7.92
CA ALA A 178 -8.07 12.08 6.63
C ALA A 178 -8.36 13.31 5.77
N VAL A 179 -7.33 13.73 5.02
CA VAL A 179 -7.34 14.87 4.11
C VAL A 179 -7.01 14.41 2.68
N ARG A 180 -7.10 15.32 1.68
CA ARG A 180 -6.94 14.98 0.26
C ARG A 180 -5.67 14.17 -0.07
N LYS A 181 -4.54 14.44 0.58
CA LYS A 181 -3.29 13.68 0.36
C LYS A 181 -3.39 12.20 0.77
N ASP A 182 -4.35 11.85 1.62
CA ASP A 182 -4.54 10.51 2.14
C ASP A 182 -5.47 9.66 1.25
N VAL A 183 -6.12 10.26 0.24
CA VAL A 183 -7.09 9.59 -0.65
C VAL A 183 -6.54 8.30 -1.22
N ARG A 184 -5.29 8.30 -1.69
CA ARG A 184 -4.63 7.11 -2.21
C ARG A 184 -4.56 5.95 -1.21
N LEU A 185 -4.30 6.23 0.07
CA LEU A 185 -4.25 5.22 1.12
C LEU A 185 -5.66 4.78 1.53
N LEU A 186 -6.62 5.72 1.65
CA LEU A 186 -8.03 5.39 1.91
C LEU A 186 -8.57 4.44 0.84
N TYR A 187 -8.38 4.78 -0.43
CA TYR A 187 -8.82 4.01 -1.58
C TYR A 187 -8.24 2.59 -1.57
N TRP A 188 -6.92 2.44 -1.56
CA TRP A 188 -6.30 1.11 -1.64
C TRP A 188 -6.54 0.26 -0.40
N THR A 189 -6.71 0.88 0.77
CA THR A 189 -7.12 0.16 1.99
C THR A 189 -8.55 -0.36 1.85
N ALA A 190 -9.48 0.46 1.38
CA ALA A 190 -10.87 0.06 1.17
C ALA A 190 -10.99 -1.04 0.10
N VAL A 191 -10.35 -0.86 -1.06
CA VAL A 191 -10.40 -1.82 -2.18
C VAL A 191 -9.83 -3.18 -1.78
N SER A 192 -8.65 -3.20 -1.14
CA SER A 192 -8.04 -4.46 -0.69
C SER A 192 -8.89 -5.18 0.36
N TRP A 193 -9.50 -4.44 1.28
CA TRP A 193 -10.38 -5.00 2.30
C TRP A 193 -11.68 -5.54 1.71
N ALA A 194 -12.32 -4.76 0.84
CA ALA A 194 -13.51 -5.20 0.10
C ALA A 194 -13.26 -6.45 -0.72
N ALA A 195 -12.12 -6.51 -1.43
CA ALA A 195 -11.72 -7.68 -2.21
C ALA A 195 -11.51 -8.91 -1.32
N ALA A 196 -10.87 -8.75 -0.15
CA ALA A 196 -10.76 -9.85 0.82
C ALA A 196 -12.12 -10.35 1.30
N ILE A 197 -13.06 -9.43 1.59
CA ILE A 197 -14.43 -9.77 2.01
C ILE A 197 -15.17 -10.51 0.90
N SER A 198 -15.08 -10.05 -0.35
CA SER A 198 -15.84 -10.60 -1.49
C SER A 198 -15.54 -12.08 -1.76
N ILE A 199 -14.30 -12.52 -1.49
CA ILE A 199 -13.85 -13.91 -1.64
C ILE A 199 -13.81 -14.69 -0.33
N SER A 200 -14.46 -14.18 0.73
CA SER A 200 -14.44 -14.77 2.08
C SER A 200 -15.80 -14.71 2.75
N LYS A 201 -16.85 -15.00 1.98
CA LYS A 201 -18.24 -14.96 2.48
C LYS A 201 -18.50 -15.95 3.61
N ASP A 202 -17.64 -16.95 3.75
CA ASP A 202 -17.60 -17.97 4.80
C ASP A 202 -16.99 -17.45 6.13
N GLN A 203 -16.48 -16.21 6.17
CA GLN A 203 -15.85 -15.60 7.34
C GLN A 203 -16.65 -14.41 7.88
N PRO A 204 -17.61 -14.65 8.80
CA PRO A 204 -18.49 -13.60 9.32
C PRO A 204 -17.75 -12.43 9.96
N GLU A 205 -16.62 -12.69 10.62
CA GLU A 205 -15.80 -11.66 11.26
C GLU A 205 -15.24 -10.67 10.24
N LEU A 206 -14.79 -11.17 9.08
CA LEU A 206 -14.29 -10.32 8.01
C LEU A 206 -15.43 -9.55 7.32
N VAL A 207 -16.59 -10.19 7.16
CA VAL A 207 -17.79 -9.55 6.59
C VAL A 207 -18.30 -8.42 7.51
N ALA A 208 -18.16 -8.55 8.82
CA ALA A 208 -18.55 -7.51 9.79
C ALA A 208 -17.75 -6.19 9.60
N ASP A 209 -16.56 -6.25 9.01
CA ASP A 209 -15.73 -5.07 8.72
C ASP A 209 -16.25 -4.22 7.55
N GLN A 210 -17.35 -4.60 6.91
CA GLN A 210 -17.89 -3.90 5.74
C GLN A 210 -18.19 -2.41 6.03
N ILE A 211 -18.63 -2.06 7.24
CA ILE A 211 -18.85 -0.66 7.66
C ILE A 211 -17.55 0.16 7.64
N ILE A 212 -16.41 -0.47 7.88
CA ILE A 212 -15.11 0.18 7.83
C ILE A 212 -14.74 0.49 6.37
N VAL A 213 -14.94 -0.49 5.48
CA VAL A 213 -14.74 -0.32 4.03
C VAL A 213 -15.60 0.84 3.51
N GLU A 214 -16.88 0.86 3.86
CA GLU A 214 -17.80 1.94 3.49
C GLU A 214 -17.28 3.31 3.94
N SER A 215 -16.87 3.41 5.20
CA SER A 215 -16.38 4.67 5.75
C SER A 215 -15.12 5.17 5.04
N LEU A 216 -14.19 4.27 4.69
CA LEU A 216 -12.96 4.61 4.00
C LEU A 216 -13.21 5.08 2.56
N ILE A 217 -14.05 4.34 1.80
CA ILE A 217 -14.28 4.65 0.39
C ILE A 217 -15.17 5.90 0.22
N ASP A 218 -16.18 6.06 1.07
CA ASP A 218 -17.03 7.25 1.06
C ASP A 218 -16.20 8.51 1.37
N ARG A 219 -15.27 8.42 2.34
CA ARG A 219 -14.37 9.53 2.63
C ARG A 219 -13.39 9.82 1.50
N ALA A 220 -12.88 8.80 0.81
CA ALA A 220 -12.03 8.99 -0.35
C ALA A 220 -12.79 9.72 -1.48
N LEU A 221 -14.05 9.33 -1.72
CA LEU A 221 -14.92 9.97 -2.71
C LEU A 221 -15.20 11.45 -2.37
N GLU A 222 -15.52 11.76 -1.10
CA GLU A 222 -15.72 13.13 -0.64
C GLU A 222 -14.50 14.02 -0.84
N LEU A 223 -13.30 13.48 -0.64
CA LEU A 223 -12.06 14.24 -0.69
C LEU A 223 -11.56 14.48 -2.11
N ASP A 224 -11.74 13.51 -3.00
CA ASP A 224 -11.29 13.60 -4.40
C ASP A 224 -12.00 12.58 -5.30
N GLU A 225 -13.19 12.94 -5.81
CA GLU A 225 -13.94 12.07 -6.73
C GLU A 225 -13.21 11.76 -8.03
N GLY A 226 -12.33 12.65 -8.47
CA GLY A 226 -11.53 12.52 -9.69
C GLY A 226 -10.27 11.66 -9.53
N PHE A 227 -10.01 11.14 -8.33
CA PHE A 227 -8.82 10.35 -8.05
C PHE A 227 -8.60 9.26 -9.11
N ASP A 228 -7.37 9.21 -9.64
CA ASP A 228 -6.90 8.21 -10.60
C ASP A 228 -7.89 7.95 -11.76
N CYS A 229 -8.25 9.02 -12.45
CA CYS A 229 -9.18 9.00 -13.58
C CYS A 229 -10.56 8.37 -13.26
N GLY A 230 -11.03 8.52 -12.03
CA GLY A 230 -12.32 7.98 -11.60
C GLY A 230 -12.27 6.56 -11.04
N ALA A 231 -11.11 6.12 -10.55
CA ALA A 231 -10.94 4.78 -9.97
C ALA A 231 -11.89 4.48 -8.81
N ILE A 232 -12.23 5.50 -7.99
CA ILE A 232 -13.21 5.35 -6.91
C ILE A 232 -14.59 5.00 -7.48
N HIS A 233 -15.02 5.68 -8.53
CA HIS A 233 -16.28 5.38 -9.20
C HIS A 233 -16.26 3.99 -9.86
N ALA A 234 -15.16 3.62 -10.53
CA ALA A 234 -15.01 2.28 -11.12
C ALA A 234 -15.15 1.17 -10.06
N PHE A 235 -14.56 1.34 -8.88
CA PHE A 235 -14.74 0.42 -7.75
C PHE A 235 -16.19 0.39 -7.25
N LEU A 236 -16.83 1.54 -7.12
CA LEU A 236 -18.20 1.65 -6.59
C LEU A 236 -19.25 1.01 -7.50
N ILE A 237 -18.99 0.80 -8.80
CA ILE A 237 -19.90 0.04 -9.67
C ILE A 237 -20.19 -1.34 -9.09
N ASN A 238 -19.14 -2.08 -8.72
CA ASN A 238 -19.28 -3.40 -8.11
C ASN A 238 -19.74 -3.31 -6.64
N TYR A 239 -19.18 -2.36 -5.89
CA TYR A 239 -19.40 -2.28 -4.46
C TYR A 239 -20.83 -1.90 -4.09
N GLU A 240 -21.51 -1.04 -4.87
CA GLU A 240 -22.91 -0.68 -4.65
C GLU A 240 -23.86 -1.89 -4.76
N MET A 241 -23.53 -2.86 -5.60
CA MET A 241 -24.33 -4.10 -5.73
C MET A 241 -24.16 -5.04 -4.52
N ALA A 242 -23.04 -4.94 -3.78
CA ALA A 242 -22.73 -5.74 -2.59
C ALA A 242 -22.99 -4.97 -1.27
N ARG A 243 -23.17 -3.66 -1.32
CA ARG A 243 -23.34 -2.77 -0.16
C ARG A 243 -24.72 -2.98 0.48
N PRO A 244 -24.81 -3.36 1.78
CA PRO A 244 -26.11 -3.58 2.45
C PRO A 244 -27.03 -2.36 2.43
N SER A 245 -26.45 -1.15 2.53
CA SER A 245 -27.17 0.12 2.53
C SER A 245 -27.76 0.52 1.17
N SER A 246 -27.40 -0.16 0.09
CA SER A 246 -27.87 0.17 -1.27
C SER A 246 -29.32 -0.21 -1.51
N GLY A 247 -29.78 -1.35 -0.98
CA GLY A 247 -31.16 -1.79 -1.13
C GLY A 247 -31.65 -1.80 -2.58
N ALA A 248 -32.89 -1.44 -2.80
CA ALA A 248 -33.50 -1.39 -4.13
C ALA A 248 -32.87 -0.37 -5.11
N GLN A 249 -32.00 0.51 -4.63
CA GLN A 249 -31.34 1.51 -5.46
C GLN A 249 -29.92 1.11 -5.90
N ALA A 250 -29.47 -0.10 -5.58
CA ALA A 250 -28.12 -0.57 -5.86
C ALA A 250 -27.75 -0.42 -7.34
N GLU A 251 -28.57 -0.95 -8.24
CA GLU A 251 -28.36 -0.85 -9.69
C GLU A 251 -28.30 0.61 -10.16
N ALA A 252 -29.24 1.44 -9.73
CA ALA A 252 -29.28 2.85 -10.13
C ALA A 252 -28.04 3.61 -9.67
N ARG A 253 -27.49 3.29 -8.49
CA ARG A 253 -26.24 3.88 -8.01
C ARG A 253 -25.03 3.36 -8.78
N ALA A 254 -24.94 2.05 -9.01
CA ALA A 254 -23.88 1.45 -9.80
C ALA A 254 -23.81 2.07 -11.20
N ARG A 255 -24.96 2.29 -11.85
CA ARG A 255 -25.01 2.96 -13.17
C ARG A 255 -24.55 4.41 -13.14
N ARG A 256 -24.91 5.19 -12.12
CA ARG A 256 -24.40 6.56 -11.97
C ARG A 256 -22.88 6.58 -11.78
N HIS A 257 -22.34 5.63 -11.01
CA HIS A 257 -20.90 5.50 -10.87
C HIS A 257 -20.22 5.08 -12.18
N PHE A 258 -20.85 4.22 -12.97
CA PHE A 258 -20.37 3.86 -14.29
C PHE A 258 -20.29 5.10 -15.20
N GLU A 259 -21.38 5.87 -15.33
CA GLU A 259 -21.41 7.09 -16.15
C GLU A 259 -20.29 8.07 -15.73
N ARG A 260 -20.13 8.26 -14.43
CA ARG A 260 -19.10 9.15 -13.90
C ARG A 260 -17.68 8.62 -14.13
N ALA A 261 -17.44 7.32 -13.99
CA ALA A 261 -16.16 6.69 -14.31
C ALA A 261 -15.79 6.84 -15.79
N ILE A 262 -16.75 6.68 -16.70
CA ILE A 262 -16.55 6.90 -18.14
C ILE A 262 -16.21 8.36 -18.44
N GLU A 263 -16.93 9.30 -17.83
CA GLU A 263 -16.64 10.74 -17.99
C GLU A 263 -15.22 11.09 -17.53
N LEU A 264 -14.84 10.69 -16.31
CA LEU A 264 -13.54 11.01 -15.72
C LEU A 264 -12.37 10.34 -16.45
N SER A 265 -12.56 9.09 -16.92
CA SER A 265 -11.57 8.38 -17.74
C SER A 265 -11.59 8.77 -19.21
N LYS A 266 -12.57 9.56 -19.64
CA LYS A 266 -12.81 9.89 -21.06
C LYS A 266 -13.01 8.64 -21.92
N GLY A 267 -13.65 7.60 -21.36
CA GLY A 267 -13.89 6.32 -22.02
C GLY A 267 -12.63 5.48 -22.31
N ARG A 268 -11.46 5.80 -21.72
CA ARG A 268 -10.18 5.14 -22.02
C ARG A 268 -9.89 3.92 -21.15
N LEU A 269 -10.75 3.59 -20.19
CA LEU A 269 -10.58 2.47 -19.27
C LEU A 269 -11.58 1.35 -19.55
N ALA A 270 -11.10 0.13 -19.74
CA ALA A 270 -11.92 -1.06 -19.93
C ALA A 270 -12.65 -1.50 -18.65
N GLY A 271 -12.05 -1.21 -17.49
CA GLY A 271 -12.55 -1.63 -16.18
C GLY A 271 -14.01 -1.30 -15.90
N PRO A 272 -14.47 -0.05 -16.05
CA PRO A 272 -15.87 0.32 -15.79
C PRO A 272 -16.87 -0.51 -16.61
N TYR A 273 -16.60 -0.78 -17.87
CA TYR A 273 -17.49 -1.57 -18.73
C TYR A 273 -17.60 -3.01 -18.25
N VAL A 274 -16.46 -3.64 -17.93
CA VAL A 274 -16.42 -5.01 -17.39
C VAL A 274 -17.11 -5.07 -16.02
N SER A 275 -16.88 -4.08 -15.16
CA SER A 275 -17.51 -4.01 -13.84
C SER A 275 -19.03 -3.92 -13.93
N LEU A 276 -19.57 -3.09 -14.82
CA LEU A 276 -21.03 -2.96 -14.99
C LEU A 276 -21.62 -4.24 -15.59
N ALA A 277 -20.95 -4.83 -16.58
CA ALA A 277 -21.37 -6.09 -17.19
C ALA A 277 -21.48 -7.20 -16.13
N GLU A 278 -20.47 -7.37 -15.31
CA GLU A 278 -20.39 -8.44 -14.34
C GLU A 278 -21.32 -8.21 -13.13
N ALA A 279 -21.26 -7.01 -12.53
CA ALA A 279 -21.97 -6.73 -11.30
C ALA A 279 -23.46 -6.46 -11.47
N VAL A 280 -23.88 -5.95 -12.62
CA VAL A 280 -25.28 -5.53 -12.87
C VAL A 280 -25.96 -6.44 -13.89
N CYS A 281 -25.33 -6.67 -15.05
CA CYS A 281 -26.04 -7.37 -16.13
C CYS A 281 -26.22 -8.87 -15.83
N VAL A 282 -25.24 -9.51 -15.17
CA VAL A 282 -25.36 -10.94 -14.83
C VAL A 282 -26.50 -11.20 -13.84
N PRO A 283 -26.58 -10.56 -12.66
CA PRO A 283 -27.70 -10.78 -11.74
C PRO A 283 -29.06 -10.37 -12.34
N ALA A 284 -29.10 -9.34 -13.18
CA ALA A 284 -30.31 -8.85 -13.82
C ALA A 284 -30.67 -9.61 -15.10
N GLN A 285 -29.89 -10.63 -15.50
CA GLN A 285 -30.08 -11.44 -16.71
C GLN A 285 -30.19 -10.63 -18.01
N LYS A 286 -29.42 -9.51 -18.11
CA LYS A 286 -29.40 -8.59 -19.27
C LYS A 286 -28.30 -9.01 -20.26
N LYS A 287 -28.49 -10.14 -20.96
CA LYS A 287 -27.49 -10.77 -21.85
C LYS A 287 -26.99 -9.82 -22.95
N ASP A 288 -27.88 -9.10 -23.61
CA ASP A 288 -27.52 -8.21 -24.74
C ASP A 288 -26.71 -6.99 -24.25
N GLU A 289 -27.09 -6.41 -23.11
CA GLU A 289 -26.34 -5.31 -22.49
C GLU A 289 -24.96 -5.77 -22.04
N PHE A 290 -24.88 -6.93 -21.40
CA PHE A 290 -23.61 -7.57 -21.00
C PHE A 290 -22.66 -7.71 -22.19
N LYS A 291 -23.12 -8.31 -23.29
CA LYS A 291 -22.33 -8.49 -24.51
C LYS A 291 -21.83 -7.16 -25.03
N LYS A 292 -22.71 -6.17 -25.18
CA LYS A 292 -22.36 -4.83 -25.67
C LYS A 292 -21.31 -4.15 -24.82
N LEU A 293 -21.40 -4.24 -23.49
CA LEU A 293 -20.42 -3.65 -22.59
C LEU A 293 -19.04 -4.32 -22.70
N LEU A 294 -18.99 -5.65 -22.82
CA LEU A 294 -17.74 -6.36 -23.02
C LEU A 294 -17.10 -6.05 -24.39
N GLU A 295 -17.90 -5.93 -25.45
CA GLU A 295 -17.43 -5.48 -26.76
C GLU A 295 -16.83 -4.07 -26.70
N GLN A 296 -17.46 -3.15 -25.97
CA GLN A 296 -16.91 -1.81 -25.72
C GLN A 296 -15.57 -1.85 -24.96
N ALA A 297 -15.46 -2.69 -23.93
CA ALA A 297 -14.20 -2.89 -23.20
C ALA A 297 -13.09 -3.41 -24.10
N LEU A 298 -13.41 -4.36 -24.99
CA LEU A 298 -12.44 -4.96 -25.93
C LEU A 298 -12.04 -4.02 -27.08
N ALA A 299 -12.91 -3.05 -27.42
CA ALA A 299 -12.63 -2.06 -28.46
C ALA A 299 -11.67 -0.94 -28.00
N ILE A 300 -11.40 -0.81 -26.70
CA ILE A 300 -10.43 0.17 -26.18
C ILE A 300 -9.03 -0.22 -26.64
N ASN A 301 -8.34 0.71 -27.32
CA ASN A 301 -6.94 0.53 -27.64
C ASN A 301 -6.07 0.87 -26.41
N PRO A 302 -5.35 -0.09 -25.81
CA PRO A 302 -4.52 0.14 -24.62
C PRO A 302 -3.39 1.13 -24.84
N ASP A 303 -2.94 1.32 -26.10
CA ASP A 303 -1.79 2.16 -26.46
C ASP A 303 -2.12 3.66 -26.47
N VAL A 304 -3.38 4.03 -26.50
CA VAL A 304 -3.81 5.45 -26.48
C VAL A 304 -3.49 6.14 -25.14
N ALA A 305 -3.45 5.35 -24.04
CA ALA A 305 -3.14 5.83 -22.71
C ALA A 305 -2.12 4.87 -22.05
N PRO A 306 -0.82 5.05 -22.35
CA PRO A 306 0.23 4.15 -21.86
C PRO A 306 0.21 3.97 -20.33
N GLU A 307 -0.14 5.02 -19.59
CA GLU A 307 -0.28 5.00 -18.13
C GLU A 307 -1.36 4.06 -17.62
N SER A 308 -2.27 3.60 -18.50
CA SER A 308 -3.36 2.67 -18.21
C SER A 308 -3.27 1.38 -19.02
N ARG A 309 -2.16 1.14 -19.72
CA ARG A 309 -2.02 0.01 -20.65
C ARG A 309 -2.22 -1.32 -19.95
N LEU A 310 -1.46 -1.57 -18.89
CA LEU A 310 -1.53 -2.84 -18.16
C LEU A 310 -2.93 -3.12 -17.61
N VAL A 311 -3.57 -2.13 -16.97
CA VAL A 311 -4.91 -2.32 -16.41
C VAL A 311 -5.94 -2.60 -17.51
N ASN A 312 -5.82 -1.96 -18.68
CA ASN A 312 -6.69 -2.25 -19.82
C ASN A 312 -6.46 -3.68 -20.34
N LEU A 313 -5.22 -4.14 -20.50
CA LEU A 313 -4.92 -5.50 -20.92
C LEU A 313 -5.48 -6.56 -19.95
N VAL A 314 -5.31 -6.33 -18.63
CA VAL A 314 -5.87 -7.19 -17.58
C VAL A 314 -7.41 -7.23 -17.66
N MET A 315 -8.07 -6.09 -17.79
CA MET A 315 -9.53 -6.04 -17.86
C MET A 315 -10.07 -6.59 -19.19
N GLN A 316 -9.34 -6.46 -20.27
CA GLN A 316 -9.68 -7.11 -21.55
C GLN A 316 -9.48 -8.64 -21.49
N ARG A 317 -8.50 -9.16 -20.74
CA ARG A 317 -8.41 -10.59 -20.45
C ARG A 317 -9.67 -11.07 -19.75
N ARG A 318 -10.11 -10.36 -18.70
CA ARG A 318 -11.35 -10.67 -17.99
C ARG A 318 -12.57 -10.58 -18.89
N ALA A 319 -12.67 -9.57 -19.74
CA ALA A 319 -13.77 -9.43 -20.70
C ALA A 319 -13.86 -10.62 -21.66
N ARG A 320 -12.73 -11.11 -22.19
CA ARG A 320 -12.71 -12.30 -23.07
C ARG A 320 -13.15 -13.55 -22.31
N TRP A 321 -12.69 -13.74 -21.08
CA TRP A 321 -13.12 -14.86 -20.24
C TRP A 321 -14.62 -14.81 -19.96
N LEU A 322 -15.16 -13.65 -19.57
CA LEU A 322 -16.62 -13.45 -19.36
C LEU A 322 -17.44 -13.68 -20.64
N MET A 323 -16.93 -13.26 -21.80
CA MET A 323 -17.58 -13.54 -23.09
C MET A 323 -17.67 -15.05 -23.36
N GLY A 324 -16.60 -15.80 -23.02
CA GLY A 324 -16.61 -17.26 -23.14
C GLY A 324 -17.56 -17.98 -22.19
N LYS A 325 -18.03 -17.29 -21.14
CA LYS A 325 -18.93 -17.79 -20.11
C LYS A 325 -20.41 -17.41 -20.31
N MET A 326 -20.74 -16.74 -21.41
CA MET A 326 -22.09 -16.19 -21.60
C MET A 326 -23.20 -17.23 -21.46
N ASP A 327 -22.99 -18.45 -21.95
CA ASP A 327 -24.02 -19.49 -21.91
C ASP A 327 -24.20 -20.09 -20.50
N ASP A 328 -23.19 -19.99 -19.64
CA ASP A 328 -23.25 -20.41 -18.25
C ASP A 328 -23.84 -19.32 -17.34
N LEU A 329 -23.65 -18.06 -17.70
CA LEU A 329 -24.06 -16.91 -16.89
C LEU A 329 -25.53 -16.50 -17.14
N PHE A 330 -26.10 -16.85 -18.31
CA PHE A 330 -27.44 -16.43 -18.68
C PHE A 330 -28.34 -17.62 -18.99
N PHE A 331 -29.55 -17.62 -18.42
CA PHE A 331 -30.55 -18.64 -18.71
C PHE A 331 -30.99 -18.56 -20.18
N ASN A 332 -31.02 -19.70 -20.86
CA ASN A 332 -31.61 -19.79 -22.19
C ASN A 332 -33.13 -19.65 -22.07
N SER A 333 -33.69 -18.53 -22.56
CA SER A 333 -35.13 -18.30 -22.59
C SER A 333 -35.92 -19.29 -23.47
N ASN A 334 -35.25 -20.25 -24.10
CA ASN A 334 -35.82 -21.25 -25.01
C ASN A 334 -36.19 -22.59 -24.36
N GLU A 335 -35.98 -22.75 -23.03
CA GLU A 335 -36.42 -23.95 -22.28
C GLU A 335 -37.73 -23.67 -21.51
N LYS A 336 -38.77 -23.23 -22.18
CA LYS A 336 -40.16 -23.23 -21.70
C LYS A 336 -41.05 -23.96 -22.63
#